data_93cbfd96e6526088e8f59a6f105eccaa
#
_entry.id   93cbfd96e6526088e8f59a6f105eccaa
#
_cell.length_a   1.000
_cell.length_b   1.000
_cell.length_c   1.000
_cell.angle_alpha   90.00
_cell.angle_beta   90.00
_cell.angle_gamma   90.00
#
_symmetry.space_group_name_H-M   'P 1'
#
loop_
_entity.id
_entity.type
_entity.pdbx_description
1 polymer ?
#
loop_
_entity_poly.entity_id
_entity_poly.type
_entity_poly.pdbx_seq_one_letter_code
_entity_poly.pdbx_strand_id
1 'polypeptide(L)'
;MARGPRKHINMSFYHIMVQGINKEYIFNKDEDKRQYLKFINKVKGEIDIYIISYCIMDNHVHILIKEDSIERVSHFMHKINTIYAMYFNKKYNRVGYVFRDRYKSQAIYSEKQLYTCINYIHNNPVKAGICKIASEYEYSSYNEYIENKEKIQKNINGVLIKEDTVNKKENFLEIEEEKEIEIQNAIDKYIKIHNIKFDTLKNNKKDLKEIINMLKDSYALSLRQISTYINVGRETVRNIAKELNNKKE
;
A
#
# COMPACT_ATOMS: atom_id res chain seq x y z
N MET A 1 0.98 13.09 -15.46
CA MET A 1 0.72 14.21 -14.55
C MET A 1 1.33 13.89 -13.20
N ALA A 2 2.05 14.85 -12.60
CA ALA A 2 2.49 14.72 -11.23
C ALA A 2 1.26 14.51 -10.33
N ARG A 3 1.35 13.60 -9.33
CA ARG A 3 0.33 13.52 -8.28
C ARG A 3 0.24 14.89 -7.63
N GLY A 4 -0.97 15.46 -7.53
CA GLY A 4 -1.20 16.70 -6.83
C GLY A 4 -0.64 16.68 -5.41
N PRO A 5 -0.41 17.84 -4.79
CA PRO A 5 0.08 17.90 -3.42
C PRO A 5 -0.87 17.10 -2.51
N ARG A 6 -0.31 16.25 -1.65
CA ARG A 6 -1.08 15.56 -0.62
C ARG A 6 -1.67 16.61 0.29
N LYS A 7 -2.98 16.55 0.54
CA LYS A 7 -3.64 17.48 1.47
C LYS A 7 -2.94 17.41 2.82
N HIS A 8 -2.47 18.55 3.31
CA HIS A 8 -2.05 18.70 4.71
C HIS A 8 -3.28 18.49 5.60
N ILE A 9 -3.29 17.37 6.28
CA ILE A 9 -4.23 17.11 7.37
C ILE A 9 -3.35 17.04 8.60
N ASN A 10 -3.72 17.72 9.67
CA ASN A 10 -3.01 17.71 10.96
C ASN A 10 -3.06 16.31 11.60
N MET A 11 -2.41 15.33 10.97
CA MET A 11 -2.40 13.95 11.40
C MET A 11 -1.01 13.38 11.34
N SER A 12 -0.60 12.90 12.52
CA SER A 12 0.77 12.48 12.83
C SER A 12 1.09 11.03 12.45
N PHE A 13 0.17 10.26 11.84
CA PHE A 13 0.37 8.83 11.62
C PHE A 13 0.16 8.43 10.16
N TYR A 14 1.13 7.68 9.63
CA TYR A 14 1.10 7.20 8.24
C TYR A 14 1.42 5.71 8.18
N HIS A 15 0.49 4.94 7.64
CA HIS A 15 0.76 3.58 7.22
C HIS A 15 1.44 3.61 5.86
N ILE A 16 2.63 3.05 5.79
CA ILE A 16 3.48 3.01 4.60
C ILE A 16 3.60 1.57 4.11
N MET A 17 3.51 1.37 2.80
CA MET A 17 3.81 0.09 2.17
C MET A 17 4.74 0.29 0.97
N VAL A 18 5.74 -0.55 0.85
CA VAL A 18 6.56 -0.74 -0.35
C VAL A 18 6.47 -2.17 -0.82
N GLN A 19 6.49 -2.40 -2.13
CA GLN A 19 6.36 -3.73 -2.73
C GLN A 19 7.33 -3.89 -3.90
N GLY A 20 7.84 -5.10 -4.06
CA GLY A 20 8.67 -5.48 -5.19
C GLY A 20 7.93 -5.31 -6.53
N ILE A 21 8.70 -5.04 -7.59
CA ILE A 21 8.15 -5.01 -8.94
C ILE A 21 7.49 -6.35 -9.25
N ASN A 22 6.33 -6.34 -9.90
CA ASN A 22 5.55 -7.54 -10.24
C ASN A 22 5.25 -8.47 -9.04
N LYS A 23 5.24 -7.94 -7.81
CA LYS A 23 5.15 -8.71 -6.56
C LYS A 23 6.31 -9.72 -6.36
N GLU A 24 7.42 -9.53 -7.07
CA GLU A 24 8.63 -10.33 -6.91
C GLU A 24 9.21 -10.23 -5.50
N TYR A 25 9.88 -11.27 -5.06
CA TYR A 25 10.62 -11.26 -3.81
C TYR A 25 11.77 -10.26 -3.87
N ILE A 26 11.77 -9.38 -2.90
CA ILE A 26 12.84 -8.38 -2.70
C ILE A 26 13.66 -8.66 -1.45
N PHE A 27 13.30 -9.71 -0.71
CA PHE A 27 14.03 -10.26 0.42
C PHE A 27 14.17 -11.77 0.22
N ASN A 28 15.19 -12.17 -0.56
CA ASN A 28 15.40 -13.58 -0.94
C ASN A 28 15.95 -14.42 0.21
N LYS A 29 16.60 -13.77 1.18
CA LYS A 29 17.21 -14.39 2.36
C LYS A 29 16.93 -13.53 3.58
N ASP A 30 16.97 -14.13 4.75
CA ASP A 30 16.84 -13.45 6.04
C ASP A 30 17.86 -12.33 6.24
N GLU A 31 19.07 -12.51 5.65
CA GLU A 31 20.09 -11.47 5.62
C GLU A 31 19.60 -10.17 4.96
N ASP A 32 18.77 -10.27 3.92
CA ASP A 32 18.24 -9.10 3.21
C ASP A 32 17.26 -8.33 4.10
N LYS A 33 16.41 -9.04 4.86
CA LYS A 33 15.51 -8.44 5.84
C LYS A 33 16.28 -7.75 6.96
N ARG A 34 17.31 -8.44 7.50
CA ARG A 34 18.21 -7.84 8.50
C ARG A 34 18.94 -6.60 7.97
N GLN A 35 19.37 -6.63 6.71
CA GLN A 35 20.03 -5.48 6.09
C GLN A 35 19.08 -4.30 5.90
N TYR A 36 17.82 -4.56 5.52
CA TYR A 36 16.80 -3.52 5.41
C TYR A 36 16.52 -2.86 6.77
N LEU A 37 16.41 -3.66 7.84
CA LEU A 37 16.28 -3.15 9.22
C LEU A 37 17.49 -2.29 9.64
N LYS A 38 18.70 -2.70 9.29
CA LYS A 38 19.89 -1.86 9.55
C LYS A 38 19.80 -0.52 8.83
N PHE A 39 19.31 -0.48 7.60
CA PHE A 39 19.10 0.76 6.87
C PHE A 39 18.01 1.62 7.49
N ILE A 40 16.89 1.01 7.90
CA ILE A 40 15.83 1.71 8.66
C ILE A 40 16.42 2.39 9.89
N ASN A 41 17.16 1.65 10.73
CA ASN A 41 17.73 2.17 11.98
C ASN A 41 18.74 3.28 11.72
N LYS A 42 19.60 3.12 10.72
CA LYS A 42 20.56 4.16 10.32
C LYS A 42 19.85 5.44 9.90
N VAL A 43 18.91 5.35 8.95
CA VAL A 43 18.23 6.53 8.38
C VAL A 43 17.30 7.17 9.41
N LYS A 44 16.66 6.36 10.29
CA LYS A 44 15.87 6.85 11.41
C LYS A 44 16.67 7.77 12.34
N GLY A 45 17.91 7.41 12.64
CA GLY A 45 18.80 8.24 13.46
C GLY A 45 19.22 9.56 12.79
N GLU A 46 19.26 9.57 11.45
CA GLU A 46 19.64 10.76 10.68
C GLU A 46 18.46 11.75 10.46
N ILE A 47 17.24 11.26 10.40
CA ILE A 47 16.04 12.07 10.05
C ILE A 47 15.12 12.31 11.25
N ASP A 48 15.37 11.64 12.37
CA ASP A 48 14.55 11.71 13.60
C ASP A 48 13.06 11.40 13.33
N ILE A 49 12.80 10.22 12.79
CA ILE A 49 11.46 9.69 12.54
C ILE A 49 11.08 8.67 13.61
N TYR A 50 9.83 8.69 14.06
CA TYR A 50 9.32 7.73 15.02
C TYR A 50 8.54 6.60 14.32
N ILE A 51 9.07 5.37 14.41
CA ILE A 51 8.42 4.16 13.90
C ILE A 51 7.67 3.50 15.05
N ILE A 52 6.36 3.22 14.84
CA ILE A 52 5.48 2.60 15.84
C ILE A 52 5.45 1.09 15.65
N SER A 53 5.29 0.65 14.40
CA SER A 53 5.31 -0.77 14.06
C SER A 53 5.83 -1.01 12.65
N TYR A 54 6.37 -2.20 12.41
CA TYR A 54 6.78 -2.65 11.08
C TYR A 54 6.61 -4.16 10.92
N CYS A 55 6.55 -4.60 9.66
CA CYS A 55 6.67 -5.99 9.27
C CYS A 55 7.32 -6.08 7.88
N ILE A 56 8.42 -6.84 7.78
CA ILE A 56 9.15 -7.06 6.53
C ILE A 56 8.82 -8.45 6.01
N MET A 57 7.99 -8.52 4.97
CA MET A 57 7.62 -9.75 4.27
C MET A 57 8.59 -10.02 3.12
N ASP A 58 8.52 -11.17 2.47
CA ASP A 58 9.46 -11.54 1.40
C ASP A 58 9.42 -10.60 0.19
N ASN A 59 8.27 -10.04 -0.13
CA ASN A 59 8.06 -9.20 -1.32
C ASN A 59 7.55 -7.79 -1.01
N HIS A 60 7.30 -7.44 0.25
CA HIS A 60 6.82 -6.11 0.64
C HIS A 60 7.15 -5.79 2.10
N VAL A 61 7.01 -4.52 2.45
CA VAL A 61 7.22 -4.03 3.82
C VAL A 61 6.06 -3.13 4.21
N HIS A 62 5.59 -3.30 5.43
CA HIS A 62 4.68 -2.38 6.11
C HIS A 62 5.42 -1.63 7.21
N ILE A 63 5.22 -0.33 7.30
CA ILE A 63 5.77 0.54 8.36
C ILE A 63 4.69 1.52 8.79
N LEU A 64 4.45 1.64 10.08
CA LEU A 64 3.61 2.68 10.67
C LEU A 64 4.52 3.74 11.30
N ILE A 65 4.42 4.95 10.78
CA ILE A 65 5.26 6.09 11.17
C ILE A 65 4.40 7.16 11.86
N LYS A 66 4.90 7.72 12.97
CA LYS A 66 4.42 8.97 13.56
C LYS A 66 5.34 10.10 13.09
N GLU A 67 4.80 11.04 12.33
CA GLU A 67 5.53 12.21 11.82
C GLU A 67 4.55 13.26 11.30
N ASP A 68 4.75 14.52 11.68
CA ASP A 68 3.85 15.62 11.28
C ASP A 68 4.13 16.09 9.84
N SER A 69 5.36 15.93 9.34
CA SER A 69 5.74 16.31 7.98
C SER A 69 5.75 15.11 7.04
N ILE A 70 4.87 15.12 6.05
CA ILE A 70 4.84 14.10 4.99
C ILE A 70 6.09 14.17 4.09
N GLU A 71 6.73 15.32 4.00
CA GLU A 71 7.99 15.53 3.29
C GLU A 71 9.11 14.76 3.97
N ARG A 72 9.17 14.76 5.32
CA ARG A 72 10.15 13.97 6.09
C ARG A 72 9.90 12.48 5.90
N VAL A 73 8.64 12.03 5.93
CA VAL A 73 8.29 10.63 5.58
C VAL A 73 8.76 10.29 4.17
N SER A 74 8.53 11.18 3.21
CA SER A 74 8.98 10.98 1.83
C SER A 74 10.49 10.88 1.72
N HIS A 75 11.23 11.75 2.41
CA HIS A 75 12.69 11.75 2.41
C HIS A 75 13.24 10.45 3.03
N PHE A 76 12.69 10.04 4.17
CA PHE A 76 13.03 8.80 4.86
C PHE A 76 12.84 7.57 3.96
N MET A 77 11.66 7.42 3.37
CA MET A 77 11.34 6.28 2.51
C MET A 77 12.17 6.28 1.22
N HIS A 78 12.39 7.45 0.63
CA HIS A 78 13.25 7.56 -0.55
C HIS A 78 14.68 7.08 -0.24
N LYS A 79 15.25 7.54 0.87
CA LYS A 79 16.62 7.20 1.27
C LYS A 79 16.79 5.71 1.53
N ILE A 80 15.88 5.10 2.32
CA ILE A 80 15.92 3.66 2.61
C ILE A 80 15.79 2.83 1.33
N ASN A 81 14.77 3.12 0.52
CA ASN A 81 14.50 2.33 -0.68
C ASN A 81 15.64 2.45 -1.71
N THR A 82 16.25 3.62 -1.82
CA THR A 82 17.41 3.82 -2.70
C THR A 82 18.61 3.01 -2.24
N ILE A 83 18.98 3.10 -0.95
CA ILE A 83 20.12 2.36 -0.40
C ILE A 83 19.87 0.85 -0.52
N TYR A 84 18.65 0.40 -0.23
CA TYR A 84 18.31 -1.02 -0.34
C TYR A 84 18.35 -1.51 -1.78
N ALA A 85 17.79 -0.76 -2.73
CA ALA A 85 17.84 -1.12 -4.14
C ALA A 85 19.27 -1.27 -4.66
N MET A 86 20.17 -0.36 -4.26
CA MET A 86 21.59 -0.47 -4.59
C MET A 86 22.23 -1.72 -3.99
N TYR A 87 21.96 -2.01 -2.72
CA TYR A 87 22.44 -3.23 -2.03
C TYR A 87 21.93 -4.49 -2.74
N PHE A 88 20.62 -4.59 -2.99
CA PHE A 88 19.97 -5.74 -3.58
C PHE A 88 20.48 -6.01 -5.00
N ASN A 89 20.54 -4.97 -5.84
CA ASN A 89 21.04 -5.08 -7.21
C ASN A 89 22.50 -5.51 -7.24
N LYS A 90 23.35 -4.94 -6.37
CA LYS A 90 24.75 -5.36 -6.25
C LYS A 90 24.89 -6.81 -5.79
N LYS A 91 24.15 -7.21 -4.74
CA LYS A 91 24.22 -8.55 -4.16
C LYS A 91 23.79 -9.65 -5.14
N TYR A 92 22.74 -9.38 -5.92
CA TYR A 92 22.13 -10.35 -6.83
C TYR A 92 22.49 -10.14 -8.30
N ASN A 93 23.48 -9.28 -8.59
CA ASN A 93 23.95 -8.93 -9.93
C ASN A 93 22.79 -8.56 -10.87
N ARG A 94 21.88 -7.67 -10.37
CA ARG A 94 20.69 -7.20 -11.09
C ARG A 94 20.85 -5.76 -11.56
N VAL A 95 20.07 -5.42 -12.59
CA VAL A 95 19.93 -4.06 -13.11
C VAL A 95 18.46 -3.69 -13.13
N GLY A 96 18.13 -2.41 -12.87
CA GLY A 96 16.78 -1.90 -12.94
C GLY A 96 16.11 -1.73 -11.58
N TYR A 97 14.79 -1.54 -11.62
CA TYR A 97 14.00 -1.24 -10.43
C TYR A 97 13.81 -2.49 -9.55
N VAL A 98 13.93 -2.30 -8.24
CA VAL A 98 13.63 -3.32 -7.22
C VAL A 98 12.19 -3.15 -6.75
N PHE A 99 11.75 -1.93 -6.52
CA PHE A 99 10.41 -1.62 -6.07
C PHE A 99 9.50 -1.26 -7.25
N ARG A 100 8.23 -1.70 -7.17
CA ARG A 100 7.20 -1.47 -8.20
C ARG A 100 6.94 0.02 -8.46
N ASP A 101 6.88 0.79 -7.37
CA ASP A 101 6.56 2.21 -7.37
C ASP A 101 7.28 2.90 -6.20
N ARG A 102 7.07 4.23 -6.08
CA ARG A 102 7.27 4.88 -4.79
C ARG A 102 6.35 4.21 -3.77
N TYR A 103 6.68 4.31 -2.47
CA TYR A 103 5.84 3.78 -1.41
C TYR A 103 4.37 4.26 -1.52
N LYS A 104 3.43 3.41 -1.15
CA LYS A 104 2.06 3.80 -0.85
C LYS A 104 2.02 4.38 0.56
N SER A 105 1.15 5.36 0.82
CA SER A 105 0.95 5.92 2.16
C SER A 105 -0.52 6.19 2.41
N GLN A 106 -0.99 5.82 3.60
CA GLN A 106 -2.33 6.09 4.09
C GLN A 106 -2.23 6.80 5.43
N ALA A 107 -2.87 7.97 5.52
CA ALA A 107 -2.98 8.68 6.79
C ALA A 107 -3.99 7.97 7.71
N ILE A 108 -3.70 7.95 9.00
CA ILE A 108 -4.55 7.38 10.06
C ILE A 108 -5.31 8.52 10.74
N TYR A 109 -6.64 8.42 10.81
CA TYR A 109 -7.53 9.51 11.24
C TYR A 109 -8.21 9.27 12.59
N SER A 110 -8.05 8.10 13.19
CA SER A 110 -8.64 7.80 14.50
C SER A 110 -7.80 6.78 15.26
N GLU A 111 -7.99 6.77 16.57
CA GLU A 111 -7.38 5.77 17.45
C GLU A 111 -7.74 4.35 17.04
N LYS A 112 -9.01 4.12 16.72
CA LYS A 112 -9.49 2.82 16.24
C LYS A 112 -8.70 2.37 15.02
N GLN A 113 -8.53 3.27 14.03
CA GLN A 113 -7.71 3.00 12.85
C GLN A 113 -6.25 2.73 13.20
N LEU A 114 -5.67 3.47 14.16
CA LEU A 114 -4.29 3.28 14.59
C LEU A 114 -4.07 1.87 15.13
N TYR A 115 -4.93 1.40 16.04
CA TYR A 115 -4.82 0.05 16.61
C TYR A 115 -5.07 -1.04 15.59
N THR A 116 -6.08 -0.86 14.73
CA THR A 116 -6.35 -1.82 13.66
C THR A 116 -5.14 -1.92 12.74
N CYS A 117 -4.48 -0.80 12.41
CA CYS A 117 -3.27 -0.79 11.59
C CYS A 117 -2.09 -1.49 12.26
N ILE A 118 -1.85 -1.27 13.56
CA ILE A 118 -0.80 -1.96 14.32
C ILE A 118 -1.03 -3.47 14.29
N ASN A 119 -2.25 -3.90 14.62
CA ASN A 119 -2.63 -5.32 14.60
C ASN A 119 -2.52 -5.93 13.21
N TYR A 120 -2.94 -5.19 12.18
CA TYR A 120 -2.80 -5.60 10.78
C TYR A 120 -1.33 -5.85 10.43
N ILE A 121 -0.44 -4.89 10.71
CA ILE A 121 0.99 -4.99 10.41
C ILE A 121 1.60 -6.21 11.10
N HIS A 122 1.34 -6.40 12.38
CA HIS A 122 1.90 -7.51 13.15
C HIS A 122 1.35 -8.89 12.76
N ASN A 123 0.09 -8.96 12.29
CA ASN A 123 -0.53 -10.21 11.87
C ASN A 123 -0.31 -10.56 10.39
N ASN A 124 0.41 -9.73 9.61
CA ASN A 124 0.72 -10.04 8.21
C ASN A 124 1.35 -11.43 7.99
N PRO A 125 2.39 -11.85 8.76
CA PRO A 125 3.01 -13.15 8.56
C PRO A 125 2.08 -14.32 8.96
N VAL A 126 1.18 -14.11 9.93
CA VAL A 126 0.17 -15.11 10.30
C VAL A 126 -0.87 -15.27 9.19
N LYS A 127 -1.35 -14.17 8.62
CA LYS A 127 -2.29 -14.18 7.49
C LYS A 127 -1.69 -14.79 6.23
N ALA A 128 -0.38 -14.59 6.01
CA ALA A 128 0.36 -15.20 4.91
C ALA A 128 0.69 -16.69 5.16
N GLY A 129 0.33 -17.25 6.31
CA GLY A 129 0.62 -18.65 6.67
C GLY A 129 2.10 -18.94 6.95
N ILE A 130 2.92 -17.91 7.18
CA ILE A 130 4.37 -18.04 7.42
C ILE A 130 4.62 -18.54 8.86
N CYS A 131 3.81 -18.10 9.82
CA CYS A 131 3.86 -18.51 11.22
C CYS A 131 2.44 -18.68 11.79
N LYS A 132 2.32 -19.32 12.96
CA LYS A 132 1.02 -19.52 13.61
C LYS A 132 0.59 -18.34 14.46
N ILE A 133 1.54 -17.67 15.11
CA ILE A 133 1.33 -16.49 15.96
C ILE A 133 2.37 -15.42 15.62
N ALA A 134 2.01 -14.15 15.80
CA ALA A 134 2.83 -13.02 15.39
C ALA A 134 4.20 -12.97 16.11
N SER A 135 4.29 -13.49 17.34
CA SER A 135 5.54 -13.53 18.11
C SER A 135 6.62 -14.46 17.53
N GLU A 136 6.25 -15.39 16.66
CA GLU A 136 7.18 -16.30 15.99
C GLU A 136 7.93 -15.65 14.83
N TYR A 137 7.46 -14.47 14.35
CA TYR A 137 8.05 -13.83 13.18
C TYR A 137 9.10 -12.77 13.56
N GLU A 138 10.38 -13.10 13.31
CA GLU A 138 11.54 -12.26 13.69
C GLU A 138 11.57 -10.89 13.01
N TYR A 139 11.04 -10.78 11.78
CA TYR A 139 11.14 -9.55 10.97
C TYR A 139 9.94 -8.63 11.11
N SER A 140 9.31 -8.64 12.28
CA SER A 140 8.28 -7.67 12.68
C SER A 140 8.63 -7.06 14.04
N SER A 141 8.07 -5.88 14.30
CA SER A 141 8.22 -5.20 15.60
C SER A 141 7.28 -5.75 16.70
N TYR A 142 6.62 -6.89 16.49
CA TYR A 142 5.62 -7.40 17.44
C TYR A 142 6.19 -7.58 18.84
N ASN A 143 7.31 -8.30 18.98
CA ASN A 143 7.93 -8.56 20.29
C ASN A 143 8.43 -7.28 20.96
N GLU A 144 9.11 -6.40 20.19
CA GLU A 144 9.54 -5.07 20.68
C GLU A 144 8.34 -4.22 21.13
N TYR A 145 7.23 -4.30 20.40
CA TYR A 145 6.00 -3.59 20.71
C TYR A 145 5.38 -4.07 22.03
N ILE A 146 5.32 -5.37 22.25
CA ILE A 146 4.78 -5.94 23.51
C ILE A 146 5.67 -5.60 24.71
N GLU A 147 6.99 -5.75 24.57
CA GLU A 147 7.96 -5.44 25.63
C GLU A 147 7.97 -3.94 26.00
N ASN A 148 7.77 -3.06 25.03
CA ASN A 148 7.82 -1.60 25.21
C ASN A 148 6.44 -0.94 25.20
N LYS A 149 5.36 -1.68 25.43
CA LYS A 149 3.96 -1.24 25.30
C LYS A 149 3.69 0.09 26.01
N GLU A 150 4.15 0.25 27.25
CA GLU A 150 3.95 1.50 28.03
C GLU A 150 4.68 2.70 27.43
N LYS A 151 5.93 2.51 26.95
CA LYS A 151 6.72 3.56 26.32
C LYS A 151 6.10 4.00 24.99
N ILE A 152 5.61 3.04 24.20
CA ILE A 152 4.94 3.29 22.92
C ILE A 152 3.62 4.03 23.19
N GLN A 153 2.84 3.61 24.18
CA GLN A 153 1.60 4.28 24.59
C GLN A 153 1.81 5.76 24.97
N LYS A 154 2.85 6.07 25.72
CA LYS A 154 3.21 7.48 26.04
C LYS A 154 3.50 8.30 24.78
N ASN A 155 4.18 7.70 23.80
CA ASN A 155 4.53 8.37 22.54
C ASN A 155 3.37 8.57 21.58
N ILE A 156 2.26 7.82 21.72
CA ILE A 156 1.01 8.00 20.97
C ILE A 156 -0.06 8.81 21.73
N ASN A 157 0.37 9.68 22.66
CA ASN A 157 -0.48 10.58 23.44
C ASN A 157 -1.47 9.88 24.39
N GLY A 158 -1.04 8.82 25.05
CA GLY A 158 -1.85 8.14 26.09
C GLY A 158 -3.03 7.33 25.56
N VAL A 159 -3.09 7.10 24.26
CA VAL A 159 -4.10 6.26 23.64
C VAL A 159 -3.95 4.83 24.16
N LEU A 160 -4.91 4.35 24.95
CA LEU A 160 -4.89 3.04 25.59
C LEU A 160 -5.17 1.93 24.60
N ILE A 161 -4.23 1.00 24.46
CA ILE A 161 -4.45 -0.24 23.71
C ILE A 161 -5.29 -1.19 24.59
N LYS A 162 -6.55 -1.40 24.22
CA LYS A 162 -7.36 -2.46 24.78
C LYS A 162 -7.11 -3.75 24.01
N GLU A 163 -6.80 -4.83 24.74
CA GLU A 163 -6.49 -6.15 24.16
C GLU A 163 -7.67 -6.78 23.38
N ASP A 164 -8.90 -6.30 23.61
CA ASP A 164 -10.13 -6.90 23.09
C ASP A 164 -10.44 -6.60 21.61
N THR A 165 -9.57 -5.85 20.89
CA THR A 165 -9.81 -5.49 19.49
C THR A 165 -9.23 -6.45 18.46
N VAL A 166 -8.69 -7.59 18.89
CA VAL A 166 -8.01 -8.59 18.04
C VAL A 166 -8.95 -9.28 17.03
N ASN A 167 -10.27 -9.18 17.18
CA ASN A 167 -11.24 -10.01 16.44
C ASN A 167 -12.20 -9.26 15.49
N LYS A 168 -11.91 -8.05 15.03
CA LYS A 168 -12.73 -7.46 13.96
C LYS A 168 -11.92 -7.26 12.68
N LYS A 169 -12.33 -7.97 11.63
CA LYS A 169 -11.89 -7.85 10.24
C LYS A 169 -12.07 -6.40 9.73
N GLU A 170 -11.14 -5.51 10.01
CA GLU A 170 -11.03 -4.22 9.31
C GLU A 170 -9.61 -4.15 8.73
N ASN A 171 -9.49 -4.47 7.45
CA ASN A 171 -8.23 -4.60 6.73
C ASN A 171 -7.87 -3.27 6.05
N PHE A 172 -6.78 -2.61 6.45
CA PHE A 172 -6.39 -1.28 5.92
C PHE A 172 -5.90 -1.29 4.48
N LEU A 173 -5.26 -2.36 4.02
CA LEU A 173 -4.81 -2.48 2.63
C LEU A 173 -5.55 -3.60 1.88
N GLU A 174 -6.18 -4.54 2.58
CA GLU A 174 -7.13 -5.48 1.99
C GLU A 174 -8.35 -4.75 1.41
N ILE A 175 -8.76 -3.59 1.95
CA ILE A 175 -9.78 -2.73 1.32
C ILE A 175 -9.33 -2.30 -0.09
N GLU A 176 -8.05 -2.04 -0.35
CA GLU A 176 -7.58 -1.78 -1.72
C GLU A 176 -7.48 -3.07 -2.54
N GLU A 177 -7.07 -4.19 -1.96
CA GLU A 177 -7.01 -5.49 -2.64
C GLU A 177 -8.41 -6.09 -2.83
N GLU A 178 -9.30 -6.03 -1.83
CA GLU A 178 -10.72 -6.39 -1.97
C GLU A 178 -11.41 -5.50 -2.98
N LYS A 179 -11.13 -4.20 -2.97
CA LYS A 179 -11.64 -3.26 -3.97
C LYS A 179 -11.04 -3.53 -5.36
N GLU A 180 -9.78 -3.90 -5.47
CA GLU A 180 -9.16 -4.33 -6.73
C GLU A 180 -9.83 -5.62 -7.25
N ILE A 181 -10.07 -6.61 -6.38
CA ILE A 181 -10.77 -7.85 -6.70
C ILE A 181 -12.24 -7.56 -7.06
N GLU A 182 -12.92 -6.71 -6.31
CA GLU A 182 -14.30 -6.31 -6.58
C GLU A 182 -14.43 -5.61 -7.93
N ILE A 183 -13.52 -4.70 -8.25
CA ILE A 183 -13.45 -4.02 -9.55
C ILE A 183 -13.20 -5.02 -10.67
N GLN A 184 -12.25 -5.93 -10.50
CA GLN A 184 -11.97 -6.96 -11.51
C GLN A 184 -13.18 -7.88 -11.72
N ASN A 185 -13.82 -8.34 -10.65
CA ASN A 185 -15.04 -9.14 -10.71
C ASN A 185 -16.18 -8.39 -11.41
N ALA A 186 -16.31 -7.08 -11.20
CA ALA A 186 -17.31 -6.26 -11.89
C ALA A 186 -17.03 -6.14 -13.39
N ILE A 187 -15.77 -6.00 -13.77
CA ILE A 187 -15.33 -5.99 -15.18
C ILE A 187 -15.63 -7.35 -15.83
N ASP A 188 -15.24 -8.44 -15.18
CA ASP A 188 -15.44 -9.80 -15.69
C ASP A 188 -16.93 -10.15 -15.82
N LYS A 189 -17.75 -9.72 -14.85
CA LYS A 189 -19.20 -9.85 -14.90
C LYS A 189 -19.81 -9.07 -16.06
N TYR A 190 -19.36 -7.83 -16.29
CA TYR A 190 -19.79 -7.02 -17.42
C TYR A 190 -19.48 -7.72 -18.74
N ILE A 191 -18.25 -8.17 -18.91
CA ILE A 191 -17.77 -8.87 -20.10
C ILE A 191 -18.58 -10.15 -20.37
N LYS A 192 -18.88 -10.93 -19.32
CA LYS A 192 -19.67 -12.16 -19.42
C LYS A 192 -21.12 -11.88 -19.79
N ILE A 193 -21.75 -10.87 -19.18
CA ILE A 193 -23.15 -10.50 -19.47
C ILE A 193 -23.32 -10.04 -20.91
N HIS A 194 -22.37 -9.24 -21.43
CA HIS A 194 -22.41 -8.69 -22.78
C HIS A 194 -21.77 -9.61 -23.82
N ASN A 195 -21.28 -10.79 -23.41
CA ASN A 195 -20.61 -11.78 -24.27
C ASN A 195 -19.46 -11.19 -25.10
N ILE A 196 -18.63 -10.37 -24.45
CA ILE A 196 -17.49 -9.64 -25.07
C ILE A 196 -16.19 -10.36 -24.69
N LYS A 197 -15.21 -10.38 -25.59
CA LYS A 197 -13.85 -10.77 -25.25
C LYS A 197 -13.08 -9.55 -24.74
N PHE A 198 -12.36 -9.67 -23.65
CA PHE A 198 -11.57 -8.58 -23.05
C PHE A 198 -10.68 -7.87 -24.09
N ASP A 199 -10.00 -8.63 -24.95
CA ASP A 199 -9.12 -8.10 -25.99
C ASP A 199 -9.86 -7.28 -27.06
N THR A 200 -11.16 -7.52 -27.26
CA THR A 200 -12.00 -6.78 -28.23
C THR A 200 -12.68 -5.57 -27.63
N LEU A 201 -12.66 -5.40 -26.32
CA LEU A 201 -13.26 -4.27 -25.62
C LEU A 201 -12.78 -2.92 -26.14
N LYS A 202 -11.47 -2.80 -26.41
CA LYS A 202 -10.84 -1.58 -26.97
C LYS A 202 -11.39 -1.15 -28.34
N ASN A 203 -12.00 -2.04 -29.09
CA ASN A 203 -12.53 -1.81 -30.43
C ASN A 203 -14.02 -1.47 -30.43
N ASN A 204 -14.71 -1.62 -29.30
CA ASN A 204 -16.13 -1.32 -29.16
C ASN A 204 -16.36 -0.05 -28.33
N LYS A 205 -16.63 1.06 -29.00
CA LYS A 205 -16.80 2.36 -28.36
C LYS A 205 -17.99 2.41 -27.41
N LYS A 206 -19.04 1.63 -27.67
CA LYS A 206 -20.25 1.57 -26.81
C LYS A 206 -19.91 0.92 -25.49
N ASP A 207 -19.31 -0.28 -25.52
CA ASP A 207 -18.95 -1.01 -24.32
C ASP A 207 -17.88 -0.28 -23.49
N LEU A 208 -16.92 0.38 -24.18
CA LEU A 208 -15.94 1.24 -23.49
C LEU A 208 -16.60 2.39 -22.73
N LYS A 209 -17.65 3.03 -23.30
CA LYS A 209 -18.38 4.09 -22.62
C LYS A 209 -19.08 3.58 -21.38
N GLU A 210 -19.76 2.46 -21.48
CA GLU A 210 -20.51 1.86 -20.38
C GLU A 210 -19.60 1.43 -19.24
N ILE A 211 -18.49 0.72 -19.56
CA ILE A 211 -17.54 0.26 -18.54
C ILE A 211 -16.77 1.41 -17.88
N ILE A 212 -16.37 2.43 -18.64
CA ILE A 212 -15.72 3.64 -18.09
C ILE A 212 -16.68 4.36 -17.14
N ASN A 213 -17.95 4.50 -17.51
CA ASN A 213 -18.94 5.15 -16.67
C ASN A 213 -19.20 4.34 -15.40
N MET A 214 -19.39 3.03 -15.50
CA MET A 214 -19.54 2.13 -14.37
C MET A 214 -18.35 2.24 -13.39
N LEU A 215 -17.11 2.18 -13.88
CA LEU A 215 -15.92 2.25 -13.06
C LEU A 215 -15.73 3.63 -12.41
N LYS A 216 -16.14 4.70 -13.08
CA LYS A 216 -16.09 6.06 -12.56
C LYS A 216 -17.17 6.31 -11.50
N ASP A 217 -18.41 5.94 -11.78
CA ASP A 217 -19.56 6.28 -10.95
C ASP A 217 -19.70 5.32 -9.74
N SER A 218 -19.49 4.00 -9.92
CA SER A 218 -19.64 3.01 -8.84
C SER A 218 -18.40 2.87 -7.96
N TYR A 219 -17.19 3.07 -8.52
CA TYR A 219 -15.93 2.86 -7.81
C TYR A 219 -15.11 4.12 -7.62
N ALA A 220 -15.56 5.27 -8.08
CA ALA A 220 -14.88 6.57 -8.01
C ALA A 220 -13.42 6.54 -8.52
N LEU A 221 -13.15 5.74 -9.57
CA LEU A 221 -11.81 5.58 -10.11
C LEU A 221 -11.38 6.78 -10.95
N SER A 222 -10.11 7.15 -10.84
CA SER A 222 -9.49 8.10 -11.76
C SER A 222 -9.34 7.52 -13.17
N LEU A 223 -9.35 8.37 -14.21
CA LEU A 223 -9.15 7.93 -15.61
C LEU A 223 -7.86 7.13 -15.81
N ARG A 224 -6.83 7.37 -14.99
CA ARG A 224 -5.58 6.62 -15.00
C ARG A 224 -5.78 5.19 -14.48
N GLN A 225 -6.50 5.03 -13.37
CA GLN A 225 -6.81 3.71 -12.82
C GLN A 225 -7.68 2.92 -13.77
N ILE A 226 -8.74 3.55 -14.33
CA ILE A 226 -9.60 2.94 -15.35
C ILE A 226 -8.77 2.43 -16.53
N SER A 227 -7.89 3.26 -17.08
CA SER A 227 -6.96 2.89 -18.17
C SER A 227 -6.16 1.63 -17.84
N THR A 228 -5.71 1.47 -16.60
CA THR A 228 -4.96 0.30 -16.14
C THR A 228 -5.83 -0.94 -16.07
N TYR A 229 -7.03 -0.84 -15.49
CA TYR A 229 -7.93 -1.99 -15.31
C TYR A 229 -8.47 -2.56 -16.61
N ILE A 230 -8.84 -1.70 -17.58
CA ILE A 230 -9.40 -2.15 -18.85
C ILE A 230 -8.33 -2.31 -19.96
N ASN A 231 -7.06 -2.10 -19.64
CA ASN A 231 -5.93 -2.17 -20.60
C ASN A 231 -6.15 -1.34 -21.88
N VAL A 232 -6.66 -0.11 -21.74
CA VAL A 232 -6.92 0.83 -22.83
C VAL A 232 -6.08 2.09 -22.64
N GLY A 233 -5.55 2.65 -23.72
CA GLY A 233 -4.71 3.83 -23.67
C GLY A 233 -5.37 5.01 -22.96
N ARG A 234 -4.61 5.76 -22.13
CA ARG A 234 -5.12 6.89 -21.31
C ARG A 234 -5.83 7.95 -22.12
N GLU A 235 -5.32 8.23 -23.31
CA GLU A 235 -5.91 9.26 -24.19
C GLU A 235 -7.28 8.80 -24.70
N THR A 236 -7.43 7.53 -25.04
CA THR A 236 -8.72 6.93 -25.41
C THR A 236 -9.74 7.04 -24.28
N VAL A 237 -9.34 6.63 -23.04
CA VAL A 237 -10.21 6.74 -21.86
C VAL A 237 -10.59 8.20 -21.60
N ARG A 238 -9.67 9.15 -21.74
CA ARG A 238 -9.89 10.57 -21.55
C ARG A 238 -10.87 11.16 -22.57
N ASN A 239 -10.73 10.79 -23.84
CA ASN A 239 -11.62 11.26 -24.90
C ASN A 239 -13.04 10.74 -24.72
N ILE A 240 -13.19 9.44 -24.37
CA ILE A 240 -14.50 8.86 -24.07
C ILE A 240 -15.13 9.50 -22.84
N ALA A 241 -14.38 9.73 -21.77
CA ALA A 241 -14.89 10.39 -20.57
C ALA A 241 -15.35 11.84 -20.83
N LYS A 242 -14.71 12.58 -21.75
CA LYS A 242 -15.17 13.91 -22.19
C LYS A 242 -16.51 13.83 -22.94
N GLU A 243 -16.65 12.85 -23.85
CA GLU A 243 -17.91 12.63 -24.56
C GLU A 243 -19.09 12.26 -23.64
N LEU A 244 -18.82 11.59 -22.52
CA LEU A 244 -19.84 11.25 -21.52
C LEU A 244 -20.30 12.47 -20.71
N ASN A 245 -19.38 13.41 -20.42
CA ASN A 245 -19.72 14.64 -19.69
C ASN A 245 -20.54 15.62 -20.58
N ASN A 246 -20.22 15.74 -21.87
CA ASN A 246 -20.92 16.62 -22.80
C ASN A 246 -22.36 16.17 -23.18
N LYS A 247 -22.80 14.97 -22.73
CA LYS A 247 -24.15 14.47 -22.92
C LYS A 247 -25.04 14.64 -21.69
N LYS A 248 -24.49 15.12 -20.57
CA LYS A 248 -25.22 15.39 -19.32
C LYS A 248 -25.61 16.87 -19.16
N GLU A 249 -25.20 17.73 -20.11
CA GLU A 249 -25.72 19.10 -20.34
C GLU A 249 -26.79 19.07 -21.44
#